data_63562ebb4045e209c850a8aeba07b230
#
_entry.id   63562ebb4045e209c850a8aeba07b230
#
_cell.length_a   1.000
_cell.length_b   1.000
_cell.length_c   1.000
_cell.angle_alpha   90.00
_cell.angle_beta   90.00
_cell.angle_gamma   90.00
#
_symmetry.space_group_name_H-M   'P 1'
#
loop_
_entity.id
_entity.type
_entity.pdbx_description
1 polymer ?
#
loop_
_entity_poly.entity_id
_entity_poly.type
_entity_poly.pdbx_seq_one_letter_code
_entity_poly.pdbx_strand_id
1 'polypeptide(L)'
;QRDATRSALLAYGRRQWARSPVNRRWEKAIEDSMAYYKEADPIRADLLQLRYLQHRKEADVLEQLHIGRTTYQKAELDLLSTIAVYAAQNGAFN
;
A
#
# COMPACT_ATOMS: atom_id res chain seq x y z
N GLN A 1 -1.89 -14.39 1.93
CA GLN A 1 -0.96 -13.29 1.58
C GLN A 1 -1.64 -11.93 1.59
N ARG A 2 -2.90 -11.87 1.11
CA ARG A 2 -3.64 -10.61 1.07
C ARG A 2 -3.82 -10.02 2.47
N ASP A 3 -4.13 -10.86 3.45
CA ASP A 3 -4.30 -10.41 4.83
C ASP A 3 -3.00 -9.90 5.43
N ALA A 4 -1.89 -10.58 5.16
CA ALA A 4 -0.57 -10.14 5.63
C ALA A 4 -0.19 -8.80 5.00
N THR A 5 -0.45 -8.64 3.70
CA THR A 5 -0.19 -7.39 2.98
C THR A 5 -1.02 -6.25 3.54
N ARG A 6 -2.31 -6.50 3.78
CA ARG A 6 -3.21 -5.49 4.33
C ARG A 6 -2.77 -5.09 5.73
N SER A 7 -2.39 -6.05 6.56
CA SER A 7 -1.90 -5.77 7.91
C SER A 7 -0.66 -4.88 7.88
N ALA A 8 0.26 -5.16 6.96
CA ALA A 8 1.48 -4.34 6.81
C ALA A 8 1.13 -2.91 6.38
N LEU A 9 0.21 -2.75 5.43
CA LEU A 9 -0.23 -1.43 5.01
C LEU A 9 -0.84 -0.63 6.15
N LEU A 10 -1.69 -1.26 6.95
CA LEU A 10 -2.34 -0.60 8.08
C LEU A 10 -1.34 -0.23 9.18
N ALA A 11 -0.24 -0.97 9.29
CA ALA A 11 0.80 -0.71 10.28
C ALA A 11 1.87 0.26 9.80
N TYR A 12 1.93 0.51 8.49
CA TYR A 12 2.97 1.38 7.91
C TYR A 12 3.00 2.74 8.61
N GLY A 13 4.18 3.17 8.97
CA GLY A 13 4.38 4.46 9.61
C GLY A 13 4.12 4.47 11.12
N ARG A 14 3.62 3.38 11.69
CA ARG A 14 3.47 3.28 13.14
C ARG A 14 4.82 3.25 13.82
N ARG A 15 4.88 3.89 14.98
CA ARG A 15 6.11 3.99 15.76
C ARG A 15 6.67 2.59 16.05
N GLN A 16 7.92 2.39 15.72
CA GLN A 16 8.69 1.17 15.99
C GLN A 16 8.26 -0.08 15.19
N TRP A 17 7.23 0.03 14.34
CA TRP A 17 6.81 -1.11 13.55
C TRP A 17 7.93 -1.66 12.66
N ALA A 18 8.68 -0.78 12.01
CA ALA A 18 9.74 -1.18 11.08
C ALA A 18 11.05 -1.60 11.77
N ARG A 19 11.05 -1.75 13.10
CA ARG A 19 12.25 -2.20 13.82
C ARG A 19 12.57 -3.65 13.57
N SER A 20 11.57 -4.50 13.37
CA SER A 20 11.84 -5.91 13.08
C SER A 20 12.35 -6.08 11.65
N PRO A 21 13.25 -7.05 11.39
CA PRO A 21 13.74 -7.29 10.04
C PRO A 21 12.61 -7.63 9.05
N VAL A 22 11.61 -8.39 9.47
CA VAL A 22 10.47 -8.75 8.61
C VAL A 22 9.66 -7.50 8.27
N ASN A 23 9.37 -6.65 9.24
CA ASN A 23 8.60 -5.43 8.99
C ASN A 23 9.36 -4.45 8.10
N ARG A 24 10.68 -4.41 8.19
CA ARG A 24 11.49 -3.59 7.25
C ARG A 24 11.36 -4.08 5.82
N ARG A 25 11.23 -5.38 5.61
CA ARG A 25 11.01 -5.94 4.28
C ARG A 25 9.65 -5.52 3.72
N TRP A 26 8.62 -5.49 4.57
CA TRP A 26 7.32 -4.97 4.19
C TRP A 26 7.36 -3.47 3.91
N GLU A 27 8.05 -2.71 4.74
CA GLU A 27 8.22 -1.27 4.53
C GLU A 27 8.86 -0.99 3.18
N LYS A 28 9.92 -1.71 2.84
CA LYS A 28 10.58 -1.59 1.55
C LYS A 28 9.63 -1.93 0.41
N ALA A 29 8.83 -2.99 0.56
CA ALA A 29 7.86 -3.38 -0.47
C ALA A 29 6.83 -2.29 -0.73
N ILE A 30 6.35 -1.64 0.32
CA ILE A 30 5.39 -0.54 0.20
C ILE A 30 6.06 0.66 -0.49
N GLU A 31 7.30 1.00 -0.12
CA GLU A 31 8.03 2.09 -0.73
C GLU A 31 8.34 1.81 -2.21
N ASP A 32 8.73 0.59 -2.53
CA ASP A 32 8.99 0.18 -3.92
C ASP A 32 7.71 0.27 -4.76
N SER A 33 6.57 -0.13 -4.18
CA SER A 33 5.28 -0.04 -4.86
C SER A 33 4.88 1.41 -5.11
N MET A 34 5.13 2.29 -4.15
CA MET A 34 4.86 3.71 -4.31
C MET A 34 5.69 4.28 -5.47
N ALA A 35 6.97 3.97 -5.52
CA ALA A 35 7.85 4.44 -6.57
C ALA A 35 7.38 3.93 -7.94
N TYR A 36 6.99 2.67 -8.02
CA TYR A 36 6.45 2.07 -9.23
C TYR A 36 5.20 2.81 -9.71
N TYR A 37 4.24 3.03 -8.81
CA TYR A 37 2.99 3.67 -9.18
C TYR A 37 3.12 5.15 -9.53
N LYS A 38 4.07 5.85 -8.93
CA LYS A 38 4.33 7.24 -9.31
C LYS A 38 4.63 7.39 -10.79
N GLU A 39 5.29 6.39 -11.37
CA GLU A 39 5.61 6.38 -12.80
C GLU A 39 4.49 5.75 -13.62
N ALA A 40 3.93 4.62 -13.14
CA ALA A 40 3.02 3.80 -13.94
C ALA A 40 1.56 4.24 -13.83
N ASP A 41 1.13 4.71 -12.65
CA ASP A 41 -0.28 5.04 -12.40
C ASP A 41 -0.41 6.01 -11.24
N PRO A 42 -0.39 7.33 -11.52
CA PRO A 42 -0.45 8.34 -10.46
C PRO A 42 -1.70 8.25 -9.58
N ILE A 43 -2.84 7.78 -10.10
CA ILE A 43 -4.05 7.66 -9.29
C ILE A 43 -3.86 6.59 -8.22
N ARG A 44 -3.26 5.45 -8.58
CA ARG A 44 -2.94 4.41 -7.59
C ARG A 44 -1.88 4.87 -6.59
N ALA A 45 -0.90 5.65 -7.03
CA ALA A 45 0.07 6.24 -6.12
C ALA A 45 -0.61 7.18 -5.12
N ASP A 46 -1.52 8.03 -5.58
CA ASP A 46 -2.26 8.94 -4.71
C ASP A 46 -3.16 8.19 -3.73
N LEU A 47 -3.80 7.12 -4.20
CA LEU A 47 -4.63 6.28 -3.33
C LEU A 47 -3.80 5.66 -2.22
N LEU A 48 -2.66 5.09 -2.55
CA LEU A 48 -1.74 4.50 -1.57
C LEU A 48 -1.31 5.56 -0.55
N GLN A 49 -0.92 6.74 -1.03
CA GLN A 49 -0.49 7.84 -0.18
C GLN A 49 -1.60 8.28 0.77
N LEU A 50 -2.78 8.56 0.24
CA LEU A 50 -3.88 9.12 1.04
C LEU A 50 -4.46 8.09 2.00
N ARG A 51 -4.77 6.90 1.50
CA ARG A 51 -5.50 5.90 2.29
C ARG A 51 -4.62 5.26 3.36
N TYR A 52 -3.39 4.92 3.00
CA TYR A 52 -2.55 4.10 3.87
C TYR A 52 -1.42 4.89 4.55
N LEU A 53 -0.73 5.75 3.82
CA LEU A 53 0.37 6.51 4.42
C LEU A 53 -0.13 7.67 5.26
N GLN A 54 -1.21 8.33 4.83
CA GLN A 54 -1.83 9.42 5.59
C GLN A 54 -3.04 8.98 6.41
N HIS A 55 -3.45 7.72 6.30
CA HIS A 55 -4.56 7.13 7.06
C HIS A 55 -5.89 7.86 6.89
N ARG A 56 -6.14 8.37 5.69
CA ARG A 56 -7.42 9.01 5.37
C ARG A 56 -8.52 7.97 5.21
N LYS A 57 -9.75 8.37 5.50
CA LYS A 57 -10.92 7.50 5.33
C LYS A 57 -11.19 7.27 3.84
N GLU A 58 -11.76 6.10 3.51
CA GLU A 58 -12.12 5.76 2.13
C GLU A 58 -12.96 6.86 1.48
N ALA A 59 -14.00 7.35 2.18
CA ALA A 59 -14.88 8.38 1.64
C ALA A 59 -14.11 9.63 1.22
N ASP A 60 -13.14 10.05 2.03
CA ASP A 60 -12.32 11.23 1.74
C ASP A 60 -11.44 11.00 0.50
N VAL A 61 -10.91 9.78 0.35
CA VAL A 61 -10.07 9.43 -0.79
C VAL A 61 -10.89 9.43 -2.08
N LEU A 62 -12.10 8.85 -2.04
CA LEU A 62 -12.99 8.84 -3.20
C LEU A 62 -13.30 10.26 -3.66
N GLU A 63 -13.61 11.14 -2.70
CA GLU A 63 -13.94 12.53 -3.01
C GLU A 63 -12.72 13.27 -3.57
N GLN A 64 -11.57 13.13 -2.94
CA GLN A 64 -10.37 13.87 -3.33
C GLN A 64 -9.87 13.42 -4.71
N LEU A 65 -9.95 12.13 -5.03
CA LEU A 65 -9.46 11.59 -6.30
C LEU A 65 -10.54 11.61 -7.39
N HIS A 66 -11.78 11.97 -7.04
CA HIS A 66 -12.90 11.99 -7.99
C HIS A 66 -13.11 10.62 -8.65
N ILE A 67 -13.07 9.55 -7.84
CA ILE A 67 -13.28 8.18 -8.32
C ILE A 67 -14.46 7.54 -7.60
N GLY A 68 -15.08 6.57 -8.26
CA GLY A 68 -16.17 5.80 -7.66
C GLY A 68 -15.64 4.63 -6.84
N ARG A 69 -16.55 4.01 -6.09
CA ARG A 69 -16.19 2.90 -5.20
C ARG A 69 -15.65 1.69 -5.97
N THR A 70 -16.22 1.39 -7.13
CA THR A 70 -15.76 0.25 -7.94
C THR A 70 -14.31 0.46 -8.39
N THR A 71 -13.99 1.66 -8.88
CA THR A 71 -12.63 2.01 -9.27
C THR A 71 -11.68 1.92 -8.07
N TYR A 72 -12.12 2.42 -6.91
CA TYR A 72 -11.34 2.34 -5.68
C TYR A 72 -11.04 0.89 -5.30
N GLN A 73 -12.06 0.03 -5.28
CA GLN A 73 -11.90 -1.37 -4.89
C GLN A 73 -10.94 -2.10 -5.83
N LYS A 74 -11.05 -1.87 -7.13
CA LYS A 74 -10.14 -2.47 -8.10
C LYS A 74 -8.70 -1.98 -7.87
N ALA A 75 -8.53 -0.69 -7.67
CA ALA A 75 -7.22 -0.12 -7.42
C ALA A 75 -6.62 -0.66 -6.11
N GLU A 76 -7.42 -0.82 -5.06
CA GLU A 76 -6.97 -1.38 -3.80
C GLU A 76 -6.48 -2.82 -3.97
N LEU A 77 -7.20 -3.65 -4.71
CA LEU A 77 -6.77 -5.01 -4.99
C LEU A 77 -5.44 -5.03 -5.77
N ASP A 78 -5.29 -4.14 -6.74
CA ASP A 78 -4.04 -4.03 -7.48
C ASP A 78 -2.88 -3.61 -6.58
N LEU A 79 -3.12 -2.67 -5.67
CA LEU A 79 -2.10 -2.26 -4.69
C LEU A 79 -1.66 -3.43 -3.83
N LEU A 80 -2.61 -4.19 -3.29
CA LEU A 80 -2.29 -5.34 -2.46
C LEU A 80 -1.47 -6.37 -3.23
N SER A 81 -1.83 -6.64 -4.48
CA SER A 81 -1.11 -7.59 -5.33
C SER A 81 0.32 -7.12 -5.62
N THR A 82 0.48 -5.84 -5.96
CA THR A 82 1.80 -5.27 -6.27
C THR A 82 2.71 -5.31 -5.06
N ILE A 83 2.20 -4.89 -3.90
CA ILE A 83 2.98 -4.91 -2.66
C ILE A 83 3.38 -6.35 -2.30
N ALA A 84 2.47 -7.31 -2.48
CA ALA A 84 2.78 -8.71 -2.20
C ALA A 84 3.91 -9.23 -3.10
N VAL A 85 3.95 -8.83 -4.37
CA VAL A 85 5.02 -9.22 -5.29
C VAL A 85 6.36 -8.67 -4.80
N TYR A 86 6.42 -7.38 -4.46
CA TYR A 86 7.66 -6.79 -3.93
C TYR A 86 8.05 -7.42 -2.60
N ALA A 87 7.07 -7.70 -1.73
CA ALA A 87 7.33 -8.33 -0.45
C ALA A 87 7.94 -9.73 -0.63
N ALA A 88 7.41 -10.50 -1.58
CA ALA A 88 7.97 -11.82 -1.89
C ALA A 88 9.40 -11.71 -2.39
N GLN A 89 9.68 -10.75 -3.26
CA GLN A 89 11.02 -10.50 -3.77
C GLN A 89 11.99 -10.11 -2.66
N ASN A 90 11.49 -9.39 -1.65
CA ASN A 90 12.30 -8.95 -0.51
C ASN A 90 12.40 -9.98 0.61
N GLY A 91 11.73 -11.13 0.47
CA GLY A 91 11.77 -12.19 1.47
C GLY A 91 10.86 -11.96 2.68
N ALA A 92 9.84 -11.11 2.57
CA ALA A 92 8.95 -10.81 3.69
C ALA A 92 8.08 -12.00 4.11
N PHE A 93 7.89 -12.97 3.22
CA PHE A 93 7.09 -14.17 3.50
C PHE A 93 7.93 -15.35 4.01
N ASN A 94 9.21 -15.19 4.15
CA ASN A 94 10.11 -16.28 4.57
C ASN A 94 10.34 -16.31 6.08
#